data_7890ab4465ed2d734685eaac272d80aa
#
_entry.id   7890ab4465ed2d734685eaac272d80aa
#
_cell.length_a   1.000
_cell.length_b   1.000
_cell.length_c   1.000
_cell.angle_alpha   90.00
_cell.angle_beta   90.00
_cell.angle_gamma   90.00
#
_symmetry.space_group_name_H-M   'P 1'
#
loop_
_entity.id
_entity.type
_entity.pdbx_description
1 polymer ?
#
loop_
_entity_poly.entity_id
_entity_poly.type
_entity_poly.pdbx_seq_one_letter_code
_entity_poly.pdbx_strand_id
1 'polypeptide(L)'
;MEKDLFMKVKCFVNQRDFSCNVFVCSDDKGAFIVDLGYYDSEIKKYLSSLPELKFVLQTHGHFDHIMGLDSFSKDFPDVPVYIHEQEVDVALNPTNNGSMGMLYSPVSLQITFKTLKEGMCRLCDYDFKVIHTPGHTKGSCMFFFKDQKILFTGDTIIETSIGRTDLPTGDEAALFRSLEKFKKISFDDDVEVCFGHGTSFSYKELMKHNSFLR
;
A
#
# COMPACT_ATOMS: atom_id res chain seq x y z
N MET A 1 -12.85 -10.63 30.07
CA MET A 1 -13.16 -9.61 29.04
C MET A 1 -12.22 -9.90 27.87
N GLU A 2 -12.72 -10.60 26.85
CA GLU A 2 -12.02 -10.67 25.57
C GLU A 2 -11.95 -9.24 25.05
N LYS A 3 -10.74 -8.70 24.94
CA LYS A 3 -10.52 -7.44 24.22
C LYS A 3 -10.81 -7.73 22.74
N ASP A 4 -11.71 -6.98 22.17
CA ASP A 4 -11.98 -7.02 20.73
C ASP A 4 -10.65 -6.73 19.99
N LEU A 5 -10.05 -7.79 19.46
CA LEU A 5 -8.81 -7.78 18.68
C LEU A 5 -9.05 -7.26 17.24
N PHE A 6 -10.10 -6.47 17.03
CA PHE A 6 -10.40 -5.95 15.69
C PHE A 6 -9.53 -4.75 15.38
N MET A 7 -8.70 -4.90 14.35
CA MET A 7 -8.00 -3.79 13.75
C MET A 7 -9.01 -2.85 13.09
N LYS A 8 -8.97 -1.59 13.51
CA LYS A 8 -9.75 -0.54 12.86
C LYS A 8 -8.98 -0.02 11.66
N VAL A 9 -9.56 -0.09 10.48
CA VAL A 9 -9.03 0.50 9.25
C VAL A 9 -9.80 1.78 8.93
N LYS A 10 -9.10 2.89 8.81
CA LYS A 10 -9.64 4.14 8.30
C LYS A 10 -8.98 4.47 6.97
N CYS A 11 -9.79 4.55 5.93
CA CYS A 11 -9.36 5.01 4.62
C CYS A 11 -9.55 6.52 4.51
N PHE A 12 -8.50 7.22 4.10
CA PHE A 12 -8.55 8.62 3.70
C PHE A 12 -8.45 8.69 2.19
N VAL A 13 -9.42 9.34 1.57
CA VAL A 13 -9.50 9.52 0.12
C VAL A 13 -9.32 10.99 -0.20
N ASN A 14 -8.27 11.33 -0.93
CA ASN A 14 -8.12 12.70 -1.42
C ASN A 14 -8.94 12.87 -2.71
N GLN A 15 -9.91 13.75 -2.70
CA GLN A 15 -10.72 14.09 -3.89
C GLN A 15 -9.98 15.01 -4.88
N ARG A 16 -8.77 15.45 -4.53
CA ARG A 16 -7.91 16.25 -5.40
C ARG A 16 -7.00 15.31 -6.19
N ASP A 17 -6.89 15.53 -7.47
CA ASP A 17 -6.17 14.77 -8.48
C ASP A 17 -4.96 13.94 -8.02
N PHE A 18 -4.82 12.71 -8.55
CA PHE A 18 -3.64 11.85 -8.46
C PHE A 18 -3.20 11.39 -7.06
N SER A 19 -4.08 11.09 -6.13
CA SER A 19 -3.65 10.44 -4.90
C SER A 19 -4.33 9.10 -4.68
N CYS A 20 -3.56 8.18 -4.11
CA CYS A 20 -4.08 6.89 -3.68
C CYS A 20 -4.94 7.00 -2.41
N ASN A 21 -5.59 5.92 -2.06
CA ASN A 21 -6.15 5.69 -0.74
C ASN A 21 -5.02 5.61 0.31
N VAL A 22 -5.13 6.38 1.38
CA VAL A 22 -4.24 6.28 2.54
C VAL A 22 -4.97 5.48 3.63
N PHE A 23 -4.45 4.31 3.98
CA PHE A 23 -5.05 3.47 5.01
C PHE A 23 -4.32 3.65 6.33
N VAL A 24 -5.03 4.06 7.36
CA VAL A 24 -4.54 4.11 8.74
C VAL A 24 -5.18 2.98 9.52
N CYS A 25 -4.35 2.03 9.94
CA CYS A 25 -4.74 0.85 10.70
C CYS A 25 -4.37 1.04 12.17
N SER A 26 -5.27 0.72 13.09
CA SER A 26 -5.02 0.86 14.53
C SER A 26 -5.75 -0.19 15.36
N ASP A 27 -5.11 -0.63 16.43
CA ASP A 27 -5.65 -1.51 17.46
C ASP A 27 -5.03 -1.15 18.83
N ASP A 28 -5.13 -2.03 19.82
CA ASP A 28 -4.57 -1.82 21.17
C ASP A 28 -3.02 -1.92 21.21
N LYS A 29 -2.37 -2.44 20.17
CA LYS A 29 -0.90 -2.55 20.06
C LYS A 29 -0.26 -1.29 19.48
N GLY A 30 -1.01 -0.47 18.75
CA GLY A 30 -0.53 0.72 18.10
C GLY A 30 -1.26 1.04 16.81
N ALA A 31 -0.57 1.77 15.93
CA ALA A 31 -1.07 2.12 14.61
C ALA A 31 0.02 1.97 13.54
N PHE A 32 -0.39 1.76 12.29
CA PHE A 32 0.48 1.81 11.13
C PHE A 32 -0.28 2.38 9.93
N ILE A 33 0.45 2.77 8.90
CA ILE A 33 -0.12 3.33 7.66
C ILE A 33 0.24 2.41 6.50
N VAL A 34 -0.67 2.25 5.54
CA VAL A 34 -0.38 1.66 4.23
C VAL A 34 -0.67 2.69 3.15
N ASP A 35 0.33 2.96 2.35
CA ASP A 35 0.46 3.99 1.33
C ASP A 35 0.18 5.40 1.87
N LEU A 36 1.08 6.31 1.63
CA LEU A 36 0.97 7.69 2.10
C LEU A 36 1.13 8.66 0.92
N GLY A 37 0.19 8.58 -0.02
CA GLY A 37 0.19 9.41 -1.22
C GLY A 37 -0.05 10.89 -0.94
N TYR A 38 -0.64 11.22 0.20
CA TYR A 38 -0.74 12.59 0.68
C TYR A 38 -0.73 12.64 2.21
N TYR A 39 -0.37 13.80 2.73
CA TYR A 39 -0.34 14.05 4.16
C TYR A 39 -0.78 15.49 4.44
N ASP A 40 -1.94 15.63 5.06
CA ASP A 40 -2.56 16.90 5.35
C ASP A 40 -2.90 17.07 6.84
N SER A 41 -3.54 18.17 7.17
CA SER A 41 -3.93 18.49 8.55
C SER A 41 -4.97 17.53 9.12
N GLU A 42 -5.81 16.89 8.28
CA GLU A 42 -6.80 15.92 8.72
C GLU A 42 -6.12 14.62 9.14
N ILE A 43 -5.23 14.08 8.27
CA ILE A 43 -4.44 12.88 8.57
C ILE A 43 -3.57 13.14 9.81
N LYS A 44 -2.86 14.27 9.85
CA LYS A 44 -2.03 14.65 11.02
C LYS A 44 -2.82 14.66 12.32
N LYS A 45 -3.97 15.31 12.33
CA LYS A 45 -4.85 15.36 13.50
C LYS A 45 -5.32 13.97 13.91
N TYR A 46 -5.69 13.13 12.94
CA TYR A 46 -6.13 11.77 13.22
C TYR A 46 -5.00 10.95 13.82
N LEU A 47 -3.81 10.95 13.23
CA LEU A 47 -2.65 10.23 13.74
C LEU A 47 -2.28 10.66 15.17
N SER A 48 -2.37 11.96 15.48
CA SER A 48 -2.12 12.48 16.83
C SER A 48 -3.14 12.01 17.89
N SER A 49 -4.28 11.46 17.48
CA SER A 49 -5.31 10.92 18.37
C SER A 49 -5.20 9.41 18.59
N LEU A 50 -4.29 8.74 17.87
CA LEU A 50 -4.10 7.29 17.92
C LEU A 50 -3.04 6.91 18.97
N PRO A 51 -2.99 5.61 19.34
CA PRO A 51 -1.81 5.04 20.00
C PRO A 51 -0.54 5.27 19.18
N GLU A 52 0.60 4.85 19.73
CA GLU A 52 1.89 4.98 19.09
C GLU A 52 1.88 4.48 17.62
N LEU A 53 2.27 5.37 16.70
CA LEU A 53 2.45 5.02 15.30
C LEU A 53 3.76 4.26 15.13
N LYS A 54 3.69 3.02 14.63
CA LYS A 54 4.81 2.07 14.62
C LYS A 54 5.61 2.11 13.33
N PHE A 55 4.94 2.19 12.17
CA PHE A 55 5.58 2.17 10.85
C PHE A 55 4.63 2.62 9.74
N VAL A 56 5.20 2.86 8.56
CA VAL A 56 4.49 3.02 7.30
C VAL A 56 4.91 1.90 6.36
N LEU A 57 3.97 1.28 5.65
CA LEU A 57 4.19 0.32 4.56
C LEU A 57 3.86 0.98 3.23
N GLN A 58 4.72 0.82 2.23
CA GLN A 58 4.45 1.26 0.87
C GLN A 58 4.30 0.06 -0.04
N THR A 59 3.15 -0.05 -0.74
CA THR A 59 2.91 -1.14 -1.69
C THR A 59 3.80 -1.04 -2.91
N HIS A 60 4.05 0.18 -3.37
CA HIS A 60 4.96 0.49 -4.47
C HIS A 60 5.41 1.96 -4.46
N GLY A 61 6.25 2.33 -5.40
CA GLY A 61 6.96 3.61 -5.42
C GLY A 61 6.42 4.66 -6.38
N HIS A 62 5.21 4.54 -6.95
CA HIS A 62 4.65 5.62 -7.77
C HIS A 62 4.34 6.87 -6.95
N PHE A 63 4.46 8.02 -7.59
CA PHE A 63 4.42 9.32 -6.91
C PHE A 63 3.14 9.55 -6.11
N ASP A 64 2.01 9.12 -6.61
CA ASP A 64 0.70 9.26 -5.98
C ASP A 64 0.51 8.40 -4.72
N HIS A 65 1.42 7.43 -4.48
CA HIS A 65 1.48 6.63 -3.25
C HIS A 65 2.51 7.15 -2.24
N ILE A 66 3.45 8.03 -2.66
CA ILE A 66 4.60 8.42 -1.83
C ILE A 66 4.71 9.92 -1.56
N MET A 67 3.93 10.79 -2.22
CA MET A 67 4.07 12.25 -2.11
C MET A 67 3.93 12.80 -0.70
N GLY A 68 3.20 12.13 0.18
CA GLY A 68 3.01 12.55 1.58
C GLY A 68 4.21 12.29 2.49
N LEU A 69 5.15 11.42 2.09
CA LEU A 69 6.19 10.87 2.97
C LEU A 69 7.17 11.92 3.51
N ASP A 70 7.66 12.86 2.69
CA ASP A 70 8.61 13.87 3.16
C ASP A 70 7.99 14.83 4.19
N SER A 71 6.72 15.20 4.00
CA SER A 71 5.99 16.03 4.95
C SER A 71 5.67 15.28 6.24
N PHE A 72 5.27 14.03 6.11
CA PHE A 72 5.03 13.13 7.23
C PHE A 72 6.29 12.93 8.09
N SER A 73 7.43 12.64 7.46
CA SER A 73 8.69 12.37 8.17
C SER A 73 9.23 13.58 8.95
N LYS A 74 8.81 14.80 8.61
CA LYS A 74 9.13 15.99 9.41
C LYS A 74 8.38 16.02 10.74
N ASP A 75 7.14 15.52 10.76
CA ASP A 75 6.31 15.46 11.97
C ASP A 75 6.55 14.17 12.78
N PHE A 76 6.95 13.08 12.12
CA PHE A 76 7.18 11.75 12.69
C PHE A 76 8.54 11.18 12.26
N PRO A 77 9.66 11.82 12.66
CA PRO A 77 11.00 11.46 12.17
C PRO A 77 11.48 10.07 12.60
N ASP A 78 10.95 9.55 13.70
CA ASP A 78 11.33 8.24 14.24
C ASP A 78 10.49 7.08 13.68
N VAL A 79 9.43 7.36 12.93
CA VAL A 79 8.57 6.33 12.35
C VAL A 79 9.17 5.80 11.05
N PRO A 80 9.59 4.52 11.01
CA PRO A 80 10.23 3.96 9.83
C PRO A 80 9.22 3.75 8.69
N VAL A 81 9.68 4.00 7.47
CA VAL A 81 8.95 3.73 6.23
C VAL A 81 9.55 2.50 5.56
N TYR A 82 8.72 1.49 5.30
CA TYR A 82 9.11 0.24 4.66
C TYR A 82 8.57 0.14 3.25
N ILE A 83 9.40 -0.38 2.35
CA ILE A 83 9.05 -0.64 0.95
C ILE A 83 9.76 -1.92 0.47
N HIS A 84 9.27 -2.58 -0.56
CA HIS A 84 9.97 -3.72 -1.14
C HIS A 84 11.34 -3.28 -1.69
N GLU A 85 12.38 -4.14 -1.53
CA GLU A 85 13.76 -3.76 -1.91
C GLU A 85 13.92 -3.29 -3.36
N GLN A 86 13.11 -3.81 -4.29
CA GLN A 86 13.12 -3.42 -5.69
C GLN A 86 12.37 -2.10 -5.97
N GLU A 87 11.65 -1.55 -4.98
CA GLU A 87 10.91 -0.29 -5.11
C GLU A 87 11.70 0.94 -4.64
N VAL A 88 12.81 0.76 -3.95
CA VAL A 88 13.60 1.90 -3.44
C VAL A 88 14.01 2.84 -4.57
N ASP A 89 14.55 2.30 -5.65
CA ASP A 89 14.93 3.10 -6.84
C ASP A 89 13.69 3.67 -7.56
N VAL A 90 12.56 2.96 -7.56
CA VAL A 90 11.31 3.49 -8.12
C VAL A 90 10.89 4.72 -7.35
N ALA A 91 10.77 4.64 -6.04
CA ALA A 91 10.30 5.73 -5.18
C ALA A 91 11.23 6.97 -5.19
N LEU A 92 12.54 6.74 -5.21
CA LEU A 92 13.53 7.84 -5.11
C LEU A 92 13.83 8.52 -6.46
N ASN A 93 13.53 7.89 -7.59
CA ASN A 93 13.82 8.42 -8.91
C ASN A 93 12.55 9.02 -9.57
N PRO A 94 12.48 10.34 -9.80
CA PRO A 94 11.31 10.99 -10.38
C PRO A 94 10.87 10.45 -11.76
N THR A 95 11.79 9.90 -12.53
CA THR A 95 11.46 9.21 -13.78
C THR A 95 10.75 7.91 -13.51
N ASN A 96 11.31 7.09 -12.61
CA ASN A 96 10.79 5.76 -12.29
C ASN A 96 9.47 5.80 -11.51
N ASN A 97 9.30 6.79 -10.64
CA ASN A 97 8.03 6.97 -9.90
C ASN A 97 6.93 7.63 -10.75
N GLY A 98 7.21 7.94 -12.00
CA GLY A 98 6.24 8.50 -12.96
C GLY A 98 5.99 10.01 -12.82
N SER A 99 6.51 10.68 -11.81
CA SER A 99 6.21 12.10 -11.57
C SER A 99 6.85 13.03 -12.60
N MET A 100 8.02 12.67 -13.15
CA MET A 100 8.73 13.49 -14.14
C MET A 100 7.89 13.77 -15.39
N GLY A 101 7.06 12.82 -15.80
CA GLY A 101 6.21 12.96 -16.99
C GLY A 101 4.79 13.45 -16.69
N MET A 102 4.38 13.49 -15.43
CA MET A 102 2.98 13.74 -15.04
C MET A 102 2.78 15.00 -14.20
N LEU A 103 3.81 15.48 -13.50
CA LEU A 103 3.71 16.62 -12.61
C LEU A 103 4.59 17.78 -13.06
N TYR A 104 4.12 19.01 -12.84
CA TYR A 104 4.91 20.22 -13.05
C TYR A 104 6.15 20.26 -12.14
N SER A 105 6.04 19.76 -10.90
CA SER A 105 7.14 19.61 -9.96
C SER A 105 7.31 18.12 -9.63
N PRO A 106 8.33 17.45 -10.18
CA PRO A 106 8.57 16.02 -9.92
C PRO A 106 8.82 15.70 -8.46
N VAL A 107 8.38 14.54 -8.03
CA VAL A 107 8.55 14.04 -6.66
C VAL A 107 9.94 13.45 -6.49
N SER A 108 10.74 14.06 -5.61
CA SER A 108 12.08 13.61 -5.23
C SER A 108 12.18 13.56 -3.71
N LEU A 109 12.02 12.36 -3.15
CA LEU A 109 11.99 12.14 -1.71
C LEU A 109 13.36 12.26 -1.07
N GLN A 110 13.38 12.76 0.17
CA GLN A 110 14.59 12.91 0.99
C GLN A 110 14.64 11.92 2.17
N ILE A 111 13.73 10.95 2.20
CA ILE A 111 13.67 9.94 3.26
C ILE A 111 14.54 8.73 2.95
N THR A 112 14.80 7.92 3.97
CA THR A 112 15.43 6.61 3.84
C THR A 112 14.39 5.52 4.08
N PHE A 113 14.30 4.57 3.15
CA PHE A 113 13.44 3.41 3.29
C PHE A 113 14.15 2.26 4.02
N LYS A 114 13.41 1.53 4.86
CA LYS A 114 13.74 0.16 5.25
C LYS A 114 13.15 -0.81 4.23
N THR A 115 13.88 -1.86 3.92
CA THR A 115 13.47 -2.77 2.85
C THR A 115 12.77 -4.02 3.35
N LEU A 116 11.78 -4.45 2.59
CA LEU A 116 11.07 -5.72 2.74
C LEU A 116 11.42 -6.67 1.58
N LYS A 117 11.25 -7.97 1.84
CA LYS A 117 11.30 -9.04 0.84
C LYS A 117 10.03 -9.86 0.90
N GLU A 118 9.76 -10.60 -0.17
CA GLU A 118 8.65 -11.56 -0.19
C GLU A 118 8.77 -12.58 0.96
N GLY A 119 7.65 -12.89 1.59
CA GLY A 119 7.56 -13.88 2.66
C GLY A 119 6.80 -13.39 3.88
N MET A 120 6.87 -14.18 4.95
CA MET A 120 6.33 -13.75 6.25
C MET A 120 7.23 -12.68 6.87
N CYS A 121 6.60 -11.64 7.37
CA CYS A 121 7.26 -10.52 8.02
C CYS A 121 6.60 -10.24 9.38
N ARG A 122 7.43 -9.84 10.35
CA ARG A 122 6.96 -9.32 11.63
C ARG A 122 7.59 -7.96 11.87
N LEU A 123 6.73 -6.94 11.99
CA LEU A 123 7.14 -5.60 12.38
C LEU A 123 6.43 -5.23 13.69
N CYS A 124 7.20 -4.95 14.72
CA CYS A 124 6.67 -4.77 16.07
C CYS A 124 5.80 -5.99 16.45
N ASP A 125 4.52 -5.78 16.73
CA ASP A 125 3.58 -6.83 17.14
C ASP A 125 2.61 -7.25 16.02
N TYR A 126 2.93 -6.93 14.76
CA TYR A 126 2.14 -7.26 13.59
C TYR A 126 2.83 -8.30 12.70
N ASP A 127 2.16 -9.45 12.52
CA ASP A 127 2.56 -10.48 11.57
C ASP A 127 1.77 -10.31 10.26
N PHE A 128 2.48 -10.29 9.14
CA PHE A 128 1.85 -10.19 7.82
C PHE A 128 2.70 -10.86 6.75
N LYS A 129 2.08 -11.17 5.63
CA LYS A 129 2.77 -11.71 4.47
C LYS A 129 2.99 -10.62 3.43
N VAL A 130 4.23 -10.45 3.00
CA VAL A 130 4.60 -9.67 1.83
C VAL A 130 4.48 -10.59 0.62
N ILE A 131 3.62 -10.24 -0.34
CA ILE A 131 3.42 -10.97 -1.59
C ILE A 131 3.96 -10.09 -2.72
N HIS A 132 5.13 -10.43 -3.25
CA HIS A 132 5.72 -9.70 -4.36
C HIS A 132 4.93 -9.95 -5.64
N THR A 133 4.42 -8.89 -6.25
CA THR A 133 3.53 -8.90 -7.41
C THR A 133 4.03 -7.91 -8.47
N PRO A 134 5.22 -8.16 -9.08
CA PRO A 134 5.78 -7.27 -10.09
C PRO A 134 4.88 -7.15 -11.31
N GLY A 135 4.93 -5.99 -11.94
CA GLY A 135 4.26 -5.74 -13.22
C GLY A 135 3.68 -4.35 -13.33
N HIS A 136 2.94 -3.84 -12.36
CA HIS A 136 2.59 -2.42 -12.28
C HIS A 136 3.86 -1.58 -12.07
N THR A 137 4.67 -1.97 -11.11
CA THR A 137 6.09 -1.62 -10.99
C THR A 137 6.91 -2.89 -10.76
N LYS A 138 8.24 -2.78 -10.84
CA LYS A 138 9.15 -3.94 -10.69
C LYS A 138 9.15 -4.58 -9.30
N GLY A 139 8.79 -3.84 -8.26
CA GLY A 139 8.77 -4.31 -6.88
C GLY A 139 7.41 -4.16 -6.20
N SER A 140 6.34 -3.89 -6.96
CA SER A 140 4.97 -3.87 -6.42
C SER A 140 4.71 -5.07 -5.54
N CYS A 141 4.08 -4.87 -4.40
CA CYS A 141 3.73 -5.93 -3.48
C CYS A 141 2.38 -5.70 -2.82
N MET A 142 1.81 -6.79 -2.31
CA MET A 142 0.62 -6.79 -1.49
C MET A 142 1.01 -7.12 -0.04
N PHE A 143 0.23 -6.63 0.93
CA PHE A 143 0.39 -6.96 2.34
C PHE A 143 -0.84 -7.67 2.86
N PHE A 144 -0.68 -8.91 3.29
CA PHE A 144 -1.77 -9.72 3.84
C PHE A 144 -1.62 -9.92 5.34
N PHE A 145 -2.50 -9.30 6.10
CA PHE A 145 -2.66 -9.45 7.54
C PHE A 145 -3.71 -10.53 7.81
N LYS A 146 -3.25 -11.77 7.93
CA LYS A 146 -4.14 -12.94 7.99
C LYS A 146 -5.06 -12.90 9.21
N ASP A 147 -4.52 -12.60 10.39
CA ASP A 147 -5.30 -12.62 11.64
C ASP A 147 -6.35 -11.50 11.67
N GLN A 148 -6.09 -10.40 10.97
CA GLN A 148 -7.02 -9.27 10.83
C GLN A 148 -7.94 -9.42 9.63
N LYS A 149 -7.69 -10.41 8.75
CA LYS A 149 -8.41 -10.63 7.50
C LYS A 149 -8.41 -9.42 6.56
N ILE A 150 -7.25 -8.77 6.41
CA ILE A 150 -7.10 -7.58 5.58
C ILE A 150 -5.99 -7.81 4.55
N LEU A 151 -6.26 -7.49 3.30
CA LEU A 151 -5.32 -7.54 2.19
C LEU A 151 -5.23 -6.17 1.52
N PHE A 152 -4.04 -5.57 1.54
CA PHE A 152 -3.72 -4.37 0.78
C PHE A 152 -3.08 -4.77 -0.54
N THR A 153 -3.69 -4.39 -1.67
CA THR A 153 -3.23 -4.81 -3.01
C THR A 153 -2.39 -3.75 -3.72
N GLY A 154 -2.34 -2.53 -3.19
CA GLY A 154 -1.83 -1.40 -3.95
C GLY A 154 -2.53 -1.33 -5.31
N ASP A 155 -1.75 -1.14 -6.35
CA ASP A 155 -2.24 -1.04 -7.72
C ASP A 155 -2.06 -2.33 -8.54
N THR A 156 -1.62 -3.42 -7.94
CA THR A 156 -1.58 -4.70 -8.67
C THR A 156 -2.98 -5.15 -9.07
N ILE A 157 -3.94 -5.03 -8.16
CA ILE A 157 -5.36 -5.32 -8.37
C ILE A 157 -6.15 -4.12 -7.86
N ILE A 158 -7.07 -3.62 -8.69
CA ILE A 158 -7.97 -2.49 -8.41
C ILE A 158 -9.39 -2.99 -8.65
N GLU A 159 -10.33 -2.72 -7.77
CA GLU A 159 -11.77 -3.09 -7.88
C GLU A 159 -12.12 -4.07 -9.02
N THR A 160 -12.42 -3.55 -10.20
CA THR A 160 -12.84 -4.27 -11.41
C THR A 160 -11.74 -4.38 -12.46
N SER A 161 -10.53 -3.88 -12.17
CA SER A 161 -9.41 -3.80 -13.12
C SER A 161 -8.09 -4.23 -12.46
N ILE A 162 -7.00 -4.00 -13.16
CA ILE A 162 -5.63 -4.21 -12.71
C ILE A 162 -4.81 -2.95 -12.98
N GLY A 163 -3.67 -2.82 -12.32
CA GLY A 163 -2.75 -1.71 -12.55
C GLY A 163 -2.26 -1.62 -13.99
N ARG A 164 -2.00 -0.40 -14.43
CA ARG A 164 -1.38 -0.13 -15.73
C ARG A 164 0.08 -0.58 -15.72
N THR A 165 0.63 -0.84 -16.90
CA THR A 165 2.01 -1.34 -17.07
C THR A 165 2.83 -0.51 -18.05
N ASP A 166 2.29 0.62 -18.51
CA ASP A 166 2.89 1.51 -19.51
C ASP A 166 3.71 2.65 -18.91
N LEU A 167 3.83 2.72 -17.57
CA LEU A 167 4.72 3.64 -16.88
C LEU A 167 6.13 3.03 -16.71
N PRO A 168 7.15 3.85 -16.41
CA PRO A 168 8.50 3.33 -16.13
C PRO A 168 8.50 2.20 -15.12
N THR A 169 9.26 1.15 -15.40
CA THR A 169 9.35 -0.11 -14.63
C THR A 169 8.14 -1.05 -14.73
N GLY A 170 7.11 -0.68 -15.51
CA GLY A 170 5.97 -1.55 -15.81
C GLY A 170 6.34 -2.71 -16.74
N ASP A 171 5.70 -3.87 -16.53
CA ASP A 171 5.85 -5.09 -17.33
C ASP A 171 4.54 -5.88 -17.32
N GLU A 172 3.83 -5.84 -18.45
CA GLU A 172 2.52 -6.50 -18.58
C GLU A 172 2.61 -8.01 -18.35
N ALA A 173 3.64 -8.66 -18.91
CA ALA A 173 3.82 -10.09 -18.76
C ALA A 173 4.12 -10.48 -17.30
N ALA A 174 4.87 -9.64 -16.57
CA ALA A 174 5.10 -9.83 -15.15
C ALA A 174 3.79 -9.65 -14.35
N LEU A 175 2.97 -8.66 -14.70
CA LEU A 175 1.69 -8.45 -14.04
C LEU A 175 0.77 -9.67 -14.20
N PHE A 176 0.62 -10.22 -15.39
CA PHE A 176 -0.17 -11.42 -15.59
C PHE A 176 0.37 -12.63 -14.82
N ARG A 177 1.68 -12.82 -14.72
CA ARG A 177 2.28 -13.86 -13.85
C ARG A 177 1.95 -13.61 -12.37
N SER A 178 1.93 -12.35 -11.93
CA SER A 178 1.55 -11.97 -10.57
C SER A 178 0.08 -12.26 -10.28
N LEU A 179 -0.82 -12.02 -11.24
CA LEU A 179 -2.24 -12.39 -11.11
C LEU A 179 -2.43 -13.90 -11.03
N GLU A 180 -1.72 -14.67 -11.86
CA GLU A 180 -1.75 -16.15 -11.79
C GLU A 180 -1.18 -16.69 -10.46
N LYS A 181 -0.19 -16.00 -9.88
CA LYS A 181 0.31 -16.31 -8.53
C LYS A 181 -0.76 -15.99 -7.47
N PHE A 182 -1.41 -14.84 -7.58
CA PHE A 182 -2.49 -14.43 -6.68
C PHE A 182 -3.65 -15.41 -6.67
N LYS A 183 -4.13 -15.87 -7.83
CA LYS A 183 -5.21 -16.85 -7.98
C LYS A 183 -4.93 -18.19 -7.26
N LYS A 184 -3.66 -18.53 -7.03
CA LYS A 184 -3.25 -19.76 -6.33
C LYS A 184 -3.23 -19.59 -4.81
N ILE A 185 -3.38 -18.38 -4.30
CA ILE A 185 -3.44 -18.12 -2.87
C ILE A 185 -4.89 -18.26 -2.42
N SER A 186 -5.13 -19.09 -1.42
CA SER A 186 -6.47 -19.20 -0.83
C SER A 186 -6.65 -18.11 0.22
N PHE A 187 -7.68 -17.30 0.03
CA PHE A 187 -8.16 -16.33 1.01
C PHE A 187 -9.57 -16.72 1.46
N ASP A 188 -9.93 -16.34 2.67
CA ASP A 188 -11.30 -16.48 3.15
C ASP A 188 -12.21 -15.47 2.42
N ASP A 189 -13.45 -15.82 2.18
CA ASP A 189 -14.45 -14.99 1.46
C ASP A 189 -14.65 -13.60 2.08
N ASP A 190 -14.46 -13.48 3.39
CA ASP A 190 -14.67 -12.28 4.20
C ASP A 190 -13.39 -11.43 4.41
N VAL A 191 -12.26 -11.79 3.78
CA VAL A 191 -11.07 -10.92 3.77
C VAL A 191 -11.43 -9.59 3.14
N GLU A 192 -11.20 -8.50 3.86
CA GLU A 192 -11.32 -7.15 3.33
C GLU A 192 -10.15 -6.85 2.41
N VAL A 193 -10.44 -6.48 1.16
CA VAL A 193 -9.44 -6.14 0.15
C VAL A 193 -9.43 -4.63 -0.04
N CYS A 194 -8.29 -4.02 0.31
CA CYS A 194 -8.04 -2.59 0.27
C CYS A 194 -7.16 -2.27 -0.95
N PHE A 195 -7.71 -1.52 -1.90
CA PHE A 195 -7.03 -1.15 -3.15
C PHE A 195 -6.31 0.18 -3.02
N GLY A 196 -5.27 0.40 -3.82
CA GLY A 196 -4.62 1.71 -3.93
C GLY A 196 -5.58 2.81 -4.37
N HIS A 197 -6.56 2.47 -5.21
CA HIS A 197 -7.62 3.36 -5.68
C HIS A 197 -8.98 2.68 -5.63
N GLY A 198 -10.04 3.47 -5.42
CA GLY A 198 -11.42 2.98 -5.38
C GLY A 198 -11.89 2.53 -4.00
N THR A 199 -12.92 1.69 -3.97
CA THR A 199 -13.61 1.28 -2.74
C THR A 199 -13.23 -0.13 -2.34
N SER A 200 -12.93 -0.37 -1.06
CA SER A 200 -12.64 -1.72 -0.53
C SER A 200 -13.83 -2.67 -0.69
N PHE A 201 -13.53 -3.93 -1.00
CA PHE A 201 -14.49 -5.02 -1.13
C PHE A 201 -14.11 -6.20 -0.23
N SER A 202 -15.04 -7.15 -0.03
CA SER A 202 -14.65 -8.49 0.41
C SER A 202 -13.93 -9.24 -0.72
N TYR A 203 -13.07 -10.21 -0.39
CA TYR A 203 -12.43 -11.08 -1.38
C TYR A 203 -13.45 -11.77 -2.29
N LYS A 204 -14.57 -12.19 -1.72
CA LYS A 204 -15.70 -12.76 -2.48
C LYS A 204 -16.24 -11.80 -3.55
N GLU A 205 -16.45 -10.54 -3.18
CA GLU A 205 -16.93 -9.52 -4.13
C GLU A 205 -15.86 -9.20 -5.19
N LEU A 206 -14.58 -9.13 -4.81
CA LEU A 206 -13.48 -8.97 -5.75
C LEU A 206 -13.49 -10.06 -6.81
N MET A 207 -13.54 -11.34 -6.42
CA MET A 207 -13.56 -12.49 -7.34
C MET A 207 -14.78 -12.52 -8.23
N LYS A 208 -15.89 -11.94 -7.78
CA LYS A 208 -17.13 -11.85 -8.57
C LYS A 208 -17.07 -10.73 -9.62
N HIS A 209 -16.44 -9.60 -9.30
CA HIS A 209 -16.51 -8.39 -10.12
C HIS A 209 -15.26 -8.14 -10.98
N ASN A 210 -14.09 -8.61 -10.57
CA ASN A 210 -12.87 -8.42 -11.34
C ASN A 210 -12.68 -9.53 -12.40
N SER A 211 -12.84 -9.17 -13.68
CA SER A 211 -12.75 -10.12 -14.80
C SER A 211 -11.33 -10.66 -15.04
N PHE A 212 -10.29 -9.97 -14.57
CA PHE A 212 -8.90 -10.42 -14.71
C PHE A 212 -8.53 -11.56 -13.75
N LEU A 213 -9.36 -11.78 -12.72
CA LEU A 213 -9.14 -12.82 -11.71
C LEU A 213 -9.95 -14.11 -11.94
N ARG A 214 -10.72 -14.17 -13.01
CA ARG A 214 -11.52 -15.34 -13.38
C ARG A 214 -10.75 -16.31 -14.27
#